data_d7c985c50e15a5751323c7778ebfeff1
#
_entry.id   d7c985c50e15a5751323c7778ebfeff1
#
_cell.length_a   1.000
_cell.length_b   1.000
_cell.length_c   1.000
_cell.angle_alpha   90.00
_cell.angle_beta   90.00
_cell.angle_gamma   90.00
#
_symmetry.space_group_name_H-M   'P 1'
#
loop_
_entity.id
_entity.type
_entity.pdbx_description
1 polymer ?
#
loop_
_entity_poly.entity_id
_entity_poly.type
_entity_poly.pdbx_seq_one_letter_code
_entity_poly.pdbx_strand_id
1 'polypeptide(L)'
;MKKAVKRYWNWGLSVLVGIGMFLFWYVWYPHALSYQEQYQLFLWTGDYFVEKISLPGGFADWVGEFIVQFYYVEWLGALLLAMLFVALQRVILRLLNSLTSHLSPLTSILSLLPVAVMWWLMGDINVMLSLMVAVVMAIGIAGIVGKLGLLGRVGSLGIAGEIVLVPMIYWLIGPAVWIYVIIRVIQTGWRQLWTAGWLVAVQLMVYAWLLPQWPLQQAMTGLSYYRIPLQYPQWSGYDKDMYELIRLDYLVRNERWDEIVKRAGEYQVKTPFWCNCVNLALSQKRLLADRMFDFYQSGEDALIIPRTRDLTSMLPSAEAFWRLGMVNSAQRYMFDTQESILNGKKSGRCTKRIAECMIVNGHYQTARKQIDILKKSLFYRSWAEEMEAMIEAETEADQTTPNPSYSGGENSVFGKLRKMRYKESFLYSYEEIDKMFGLLLMNNTDNKMALDYFLAQMLLNGNVQGFQQYLGLAQQYGGYRQMPLGYQDAMRCIQAQGNVAGSPYANYVKRMMAERRGK
;
A
#
# COMPACT_ATOMS: atom_id res chain seq x y z
N MET A 1 5.63 48.89 11.95
CA MET A 1 6.69 48.18 11.16
C MET A 1 7.02 46.79 11.70
N LYS A 2 7.42 46.63 12.98
CA LYS A 2 7.77 45.30 13.56
C LYS A 2 6.69 44.22 13.47
N LYS A 3 5.37 44.52 13.64
CA LYS A 3 4.28 43.54 13.54
C LYS A 3 4.03 43.04 12.10
N ALA A 4 4.19 43.91 11.10
CA ALA A 4 4.03 43.54 9.70
C ALA A 4 5.15 42.61 9.22
N VAL A 5 6.42 42.98 9.50
CA VAL A 5 7.61 42.16 9.17
C VAL A 5 7.50 40.76 9.76
N LYS A 6 7.03 40.65 11.00
CA LYS A 6 6.84 39.40 11.71
C LYS A 6 5.70 38.54 11.10
N ARG A 7 4.63 39.17 10.64
CA ARG A 7 3.56 38.49 9.91
C ARG A 7 4.06 37.89 8.60
N TYR A 8 4.86 38.64 7.83
CA TYR A 8 5.46 38.19 6.58
C TYR A 8 6.46 37.04 6.82
N TRP A 9 7.29 37.12 7.87
CA TRP A 9 8.19 36.03 8.25
C TRP A 9 7.44 34.72 8.54
N ASN A 10 6.39 34.77 9.36
CA ASN A 10 5.59 33.59 9.69
C ASN A 10 4.90 32.98 8.47
N TRP A 11 4.45 33.81 7.51
CA TRP A 11 3.88 33.32 6.27
C TRP A 11 4.96 32.72 5.36
N GLY A 12 6.09 33.36 5.25
CA GLY A 12 7.25 32.85 4.50
C GLY A 12 7.66 31.47 4.99
N LEU A 13 7.76 31.29 6.33
CA LEU A 13 8.08 30.00 6.93
C LEU A 13 7.03 28.92 6.60
N SER A 14 5.74 29.26 6.66
CA SER A 14 4.68 28.31 6.31
C SER A 14 4.71 27.93 4.82
N VAL A 15 5.04 28.87 3.94
CA VAL A 15 5.20 28.61 2.50
C VAL A 15 6.40 27.69 2.26
N LEU A 16 7.52 27.92 2.96
CA LEU A 16 8.69 27.03 2.86
C LEU A 16 8.36 25.60 3.31
N VAL A 17 7.64 25.45 4.42
CA VAL A 17 7.16 24.13 4.87
C VAL A 17 6.29 23.50 3.79
N GLY A 18 5.33 24.24 3.22
CA GLY A 18 4.44 23.74 2.16
C GLY A 18 5.20 23.28 0.93
N ILE A 19 6.13 24.10 0.43
CA ILE A 19 6.96 23.77 -0.74
C ILE A 19 7.83 22.55 -0.44
N GLY A 20 8.51 22.52 0.71
CA GLY A 20 9.38 21.40 1.09
C GLY A 20 8.60 20.08 1.18
N MET A 21 7.43 20.07 1.81
CA MET A 21 6.58 18.88 1.92
C MET A 21 6.01 18.46 0.57
N PHE A 22 5.58 19.43 -0.27
CA PHE A 22 5.10 19.13 -1.62
C PHE A 22 6.19 18.46 -2.47
N LEU A 23 7.40 19.03 -2.51
CA LEU A 23 8.50 18.46 -3.27
C LEU A 23 8.91 17.09 -2.74
N PHE A 24 8.93 16.90 -1.42
CA PHE A 24 9.26 15.61 -0.81
C PHE A 24 8.32 14.50 -1.27
N TRP A 25 7.00 14.72 -1.20
CA TRP A 25 6.03 13.69 -1.53
C TRP A 25 5.75 13.57 -3.03
N TYR A 26 5.86 14.65 -3.81
CA TYR A 26 5.58 14.61 -5.25
C TYR A 26 6.79 14.17 -6.07
N VAL A 27 7.99 14.70 -5.77
CA VAL A 27 9.17 14.47 -6.61
C VAL A 27 9.95 13.23 -6.16
N TRP A 28 10.16 13.10 -4.84
CA TRP A 28 11.02 12.03 -4.34
C TRP A 28 10.26 10.76 -3.99
N TYR A 29 9.05 10.86 -3.47
CA TYR A 29 8.32 9.70 -2.92
C TYR A 29 6.85 9.60 -3.34
N PRO A 30 6.47 9.76 -4.64
CA PRO A 30 5.08 9.62 -5.08
C PRO A 30 4.52 8.21 -4.83
N HIS A 31 5.38 7.19 -4.90
CA HIS A 31 5.03 5.81 -4.62
C HIS A 31 4.52 5.57 -3.20
N ALA A 32 4.95 6.37 -2.22
CA ALA A 32 4.43 6.27 -0.86
C ALA A 32 2.97 6.74 -0.76
N LEU A 33 2.59 7.78 -1.53
CA LEU A 33 1.19 8.21 -1.63
C LEU A 33 0.34 7.15 -2.30
N SER A 34 0.80 6.59 -3.42
CA SER A 34 0.11 5.50 -4.13
C SER A 34 -0.04 4.26 -3.25
N TYR A 35 0.95 3.95 -2.39
CA TYR A 35 0.86 2.86 -1.42
C TYR A 35 -0.25 3.11 -0.39
N GLN A 36 -0.36 4.31 0.15
CA GLN A 36 -1.41 4.67 1.11
C GLN A 36 -2.80 4.63 0.47
N GLU A 37 -2.96 5.13 -0.76
CA GLU A 37 -4.25 5.15 -1.48
C GLU A 37 -4.81 3.74 -1.68
N GLN A 38 -3.97 2.79 -2.07
CA GLN A 38 -4.46 1.46 -2.45
C GLN A 38 -5.12 0.67 -1.32
N TYR A 39 -4.92 1.04 -0.05
CA TYR A 39 -5.50 0.36 1.13
C TYR A 39 -6.66 1.10 1.78
N GLN A 40 -7.06 2.25 1.25
CA GLN A 40 -8.05 3.14 1.84
C GLN A 40 -9.05 3.62 0.80
N LEU A 41 -9.87 2.68 0.27
CA LEU A 41 -10.90 3.00 -0.70
C LEU A 41 -12.03 3.81 -0.04
N PHE A 42 -12.13 5.08 -0.39
CA PHE A 42 -13.21 5.94 0.06
C PHE A 42 -14.48 5.75 -0.77
N LEU A 43 -15.63 5.59 -0.10
CA LEU A 43 -16.93 5.43 -0.74
C LEU A 43 -17.82 6.65 -0.48
N TRP A 44 -18.38 7.21 -1.56
CA TRP A 44 -19.30 8.36 -1.51
C TRP A 44 -20.74 7.91 -1.23
N THR A 45 -20.96 7.33 -0.03
CA THR A 45 -22.28 6.88 0.42
C THR A 45 -22.56 7.32 1.85
N GLY A 46 -23.85 7.59 2.17
CA GLY A 46 -24.25 7.92 3.54
C GLY A 46 -23.98 6.78 4.52
N ASP A 47 -24.21 5.54 4.08
CA ASP A 47 -23.97 4.35 4.91
C ASP A 47 -22.51 4.25 5.32
N TYR A 48 -21.58 4.52 4.39
CA TYR A 48 -20.16 4.53 4.70
C TYR A 48 -19.78 5.61 5.73
N PHE A 49 -20.36 6.80 5.62
CA PHE A 49 -20.18 7.84 6.62
C PHE A 49 -20.71 7.42 8.00
N VAL A 50 -21.93 6.87 8.05
CA VAL A 50 -22.53 6.40 9.31
C VAL A 50 -21.72 5.28 9.92
N GLU A 51 -21.28 4.30 9.13
CA GLU A 51 -20.39 3.21 9.58
C GLU A 51 -19.13 3.77 10.24
N LYS A 52 -18.45 4.72 9.60
CA LYS A 52 -17.23 5.32 10.14
C LYS A 52 -17.47 6.09 11.44
N ILE A 53 -18.45 6.99 11.47
CA ILE A 53 -18.69 7.83 12.66
C ILE A 53 -19.32 7.06 13.84
N SER A 54 -19.78 5.84 13.63
CA SER A 54 -20.29 4.99 14.70
C SER A 54 -19.22 4.51 15.69
N LEU A 55 -17.94 4.70 15.33
CA LEU A 55 -16.79 4.27 16.11
C LEU A 55 -15.97 5.45 16.64
N PRO A 56 -15.37 5.36 17.84
CA PRO A 56 -14.50 6.41 18.36
C PRO A 56 -13.32 6.67 17.42
N GLY A 57 -13.07 7.93 17.09
CA GLY A 57 -12.05 8.33 16.11
C GLY A 57 -12.50 8.24 14.66
N GLY A 58 -13.71 7.75 14.41
CA GLY A 58 -14.20 7.48 13.07
C GLY A 58 -14.34 8.71 12.18
N PHE A 59 -14.59 9.89 12.77
CA PHE A 59 -14.64 11.12 11.98
C PHE A 59 -13.24 11.50 11.44
N ALA A 60 -12.20 11.42 12.25
CA ALA A 60 -10.84 11.68 11.80
C ALA A 60 -10.39 10.64 10.77
N ASP A 61 -10.80 9.38 10.92
CA ASP A 61 -10.54 8.31 9.96
C ASP A 61 -11.26 8.58 8.63
N TRP A 62 -12.54 8.95 8.67
CA TRP A 62 -13.31 9.31 7.48
C TRP A 62 -12.70 10.51 6.72
N VAL A 63 -12.30 11.58 7.44
CA VAL A 63 -11.63 12.73 6.82
C VAL A 63 -10.27 12.33 6.25
N GLY A 64 -9.52 11.48 6.96
CA GLY A 64 -8.24 10.95 6.49
C GLY A 64 -8.40 10.20 5.17
N GLU A 65 -9.33 9.25 5.10
CA GLU A 65 -9.61 8.47 3.87
C GLU A 65 -10.17 9.35 2.75
N PHE A 66 -11.02 10.34 3.08
CA PHE A 66 -11.48 11.33 2.11
C PHE A 66 -10.32 12.06 1.44
N ILE A 67 -9.29 12.43 2.18
CA ILE A 67 -8.12 13.10 1.62
C ILE A 67 -7.22 12.12 0.88
N VAL A 68 -7.04 10.89 1.41
CA VAL A 68 -6.18 9.86 0.82
C VAL A 68 -6.66 9.43 -0.56
N GLN A 69 -7.96 9.45 -0.86
CA GLN A 69 -8.44 9.13 -2.22
C GLN A 69 -7.79 10.00 -3.30
N PHE A 70 -7.42 11.25 -2.97
CA PHE A 70 -6.76 12.17 -3.92
C PHE A 70 -5.28 11.80 -4.18
N TYR A 71 -4.69 10.89 -3.41
CA TYR A 71 -3.36 10.35 -3.67
C TYR A 71 -3.30 9.50 -4.95
N TYR A 72 -4.47 9.12 -5.48
CA TYR A 72 -4.59 8.54 -6.81
C TYR A 72 -4.00 9.46 -7.90
N VAL A 73 -4.09 10.77 -7.70
CA VAL A 73 -3.44 11.80 -8.53
C VAL A 73 -2.27 12.39 -7.73
N GLU A 74 -1.06 11.98 -8.03
CA GLU A 74 0.15 12.21 -7.22
C GLU A 74 0.37 13.66 -6.81
N TRP A 75 0.30 14.61 -7.76
CA TRP A 75 0.51 16.03 -7.47
C TRP A 75 -0.59 16.60 -6.56
N LEU A 76 -1.82 16.16 -6.72
CA LEU A 76 -2.96 16.62 -5.92
C LEU A 76 -2.87 16.06 -4.50
N GLY A 77 -2.52 14.78 -4.38
CA GLY A 77 -2.26 14.14 -3.09
C GLY A 77 -1.13 14.83 -2.32
N ALA A 78 -0.01 15.06 -2.99
CA ALA A 78 1.12 15.78 -2.39
C ALA A 78 0.76 17.21 -1.97
N LEU A 79 -0.04 17.93 -2.77
CA LEU A 79 -0.52 19.27 -2.44
C LEU A 79 -1.40 19.28 -1.19
N LEU A 80 -2.38 18.37 -1.12
CA LEU A 80 -3.28 18.25 0.04
C LEU A 80 -2.51 17.89 1.31
N LEU A 81 -1.56 16.96 1.21
CA LEU A 81 -0.71 16.60 2.33
C LEU A 81 0.17 17.78 2.78
N ALA A 82 0.77 18.51 1.84
CA ALA A 82 1.53 19.73 2.15
C ALA A 82 0.67 20.80 2.83
N MET A 83 -0.58 20.97 2.38
CA MET A 83 -1.53 21.89 3.04
C MET A 83 -1.85 21.47 4.47
N LEU A 84 -1.96 20.16 4.75
CA LEU A 84 -2.14 19.66 6.12
C LEU A 84 -0.93 19.94 7.00
N PHE A 85 0.29 19.80 6.49
CA PHE A 85 1.51 20.18 7.22
C PHE A 85 1.55 21.68 7.52
N VAL A 86 1.14 22.51 6.56
CA VAL A 86 1.00 23.95 6.77
C VAL A 86 -0.09 24.24 7.82
N ALA A 87 -1.23 23.56 7.75
CA ALA A 87 -2.30 23.71 8.74
C ALA A 87 -1.81 23.32 10.15
N LEU A 88 -1.11 22.21 10.29
CA LEU A 88 -0.48 21.77 11.53
C LEU A 88 0.45 22.85 12.08
N GLN A 89 1.39 23.34 11.27
CA GLN A 89 2.33 24.41 11.68
C GLN A 89 1.59 25.67 12.12
N ARG A 90 0.51 26.05 11.41
CA ARG A 90 -0.30 27.24 11.74
C ARG A 90 -1.07 27.10 13.04
N VAL A 91 -1.65 25.94 13.29
CA VAL A 91 -2.39 25.68 14.53
C VAL A 91 -1.44 25.68 15.73
N ILE A 92 -0.27 25.05 15.60
CA ILE A 92 0.78 25.06 16.63
C ILE A 92 1.29 26.48 16.89
N LEU A 93 1.60 27.25 15.84
CA LEU A 93 2.07 28.61 15.97
C LEU A 93 1.03 29.49 16.69
N ARG A 94 -0.25 29.31 16.39
CA ARG A 94 -1.36 30.02 17.09
C ARG A 94 -1.43 29.63 18.56
N LEU A 95 -1.25 28.34 18.87
CA LEU A 95 -1.24 27.83 20.23
C LEU A 95 -0.05 28.42 21.01
N LEU A 96 1.17 28.34 20.49
CA LEU A 96 2.37 28.88 21.12
C LEU A 96 2.25 30.38 21.37
N ASN A 97 1.69 31.13 20.40
CA ASN A 97 1.44 32.56 20.57
C ASN A 97 0.37 32.87 21.63
N SER A 98 -0.52 31.96 21.94
CA SER A 98 -1.52 32.13 23.01
C SER A 98 -0.94 31.82 24.39
N LEU A 99 0.07 30.95 24.46
CA LEU A 99 0.75 30.55 25.71
C LEU A 99 1.88 31.49 26.10
N THR A 100 2.52 32.17 25.11
CA THR A 100 3.63 33.10 25.34
C THR A 100 3.17 34.53 25.09
N SER A 101 3.38 35.42 26.07
CA SER A 101 3.01 36.84 25.98
C SER A 101 3.82 37.61 24.91
N HIS A 102 4.88 37.05 24.40
CA HIS A 102 5.78 37.68 23.40
C HIS A 102 5.91 36.80 22.16
N LEU A 103 5.43 37.33 21.03
CA LEU A 103 5.69 36.82 19.70
C LEU A 103 7.22 36.98 19.38
N SER A 104 8.02 35.97 19.65
CA SER A 104 9.46 35.99 19.32
C SER A 104 9.72 35.17 18.03
N PRO A 105 10.76 35.44 17.26
CA PRO A 105 11.17 34.54 16.16
C PRO A 105 11.33 33.09 16.62
N LEU A 106 11.71 32.91 17.89
CA LEU A 106 11.86 31.61 18.54
C LEU A 106 10.55 30.78 18.52
N THR A 107 9.38 31.40 18.76
CA THR A 107 8.09 30.68 18.70
C THR A 107 7.77 30.18 17.29
N SER A 108 8.20 30.91 16.26
CA SER A 108 8.02 30.48 14.86
C SER A 108 8.90 29.27 14.54
N ILE A 109 10.13 29.24 15.03
CA ILE A 109 11.05 28.11 14.86
C ILE A 109 10.57 26.92 15.69
N LEU A 110 10.16 27.13 16.94
CA LEU A 110 9.62 26.08 17.80
C LEU A 110 8.36 25.41 17.21
N SER A 111 7.58 26.14 16.41
CA SER A 111 6.42 25.56 15.73
C SER A 111 6.79 24.52 14.68
N LEU A 112 8.04 24.47 14.23
CA LEU A 112 8.54 23.47 13.27
C LEU A 112 8.83 22.12 13.93
N LEU A 113 9.11 22.07 15.24
CA LEU A 113 9.47 20.83 15.91
C LEU A 113 8.36 19.78 15.83
N PRO A 114 7.08 20.07 16.18
CA PRO A 114 6.00 19.11 15.99
C PRO A 114 5.73 18.77 14.53
N VAL A 115 5.99 19.69 13.60
CA VAL A 115 5.91 19.43 12.14
C VAL A 115 6.96 18.41 11.73
N ALA A 116 8.19 18.55 12.20
CA ALA A 116 9.27 17.60 11.94
C ALA A 116 8.99 16.21 12.55
N VAL A 117 8.44 16.17 13.77
CA VAL A 117 8.01 14.92 14.41
C VAL A 117 6.90 14.26 13.58
N MET A 118 5.90 15.01 13.15
CA MET A 118 4.82 14.48 12.31
C MET A 118 5.34 14.00 10.96
N TRP A 119 6.26 14.74 10.33
CA TRP A 119 6.91 14.30 9.09
C TRP A 119 7.69 13.00 9.28
N TRP A 120 8.42 12.85 10.38
CA TRP A 120 9.11 11.61 10.73
C TRP A 120 8.12 10.45 10.93
N LEU A 121 7.02 10.67 11.66
CA LEU A 121 5.96 9.67 11.86
C LEU A 121 5.32 9.26 10.52
N MET A 122 4.96 10.23 9.68
CA MET A 122 4.39 9.98 8.35
C MET A 122 5.39 9.36 7.36
N GLY A 123 6.68 9.36 7.70
CA GLY A 123 7.72 8.62 6.98
C GLY A 123 7.59 7.10 7.13
N ASP A 124 6.93 6.61 8.17
CA ASP A 124 6.49 5.21 8.27
C ASP A 124 5.30 5.01 7.32
N ILE A 125 5.47 4.19 6.28
CA ILE A 125 4.44 3.95 5.25
C ILE A 125 3.13 3.39 5.79
N ASN A 126 3.14 2.85 7.00
CA ASN A 126 1.97 2.26 7.65
C ASN A 126 1.19 3.26 8.51
N VAL A 127 1.74 4.46 8.74
CA VAL A 127 1.04 5.52 9.47
C VAL A 127 -0.02 6.15 8.59
N MET A 128 -1.27 6.10 9.05
CA MET A 128 -2.41 6.61 8.31
C MET A 128 -2.56 8.12 8.47
N LEU A 129 -3.10 8.77 7.44
CA LEU A 129 -3.37 10.20 7.46
C LEU A 129 -4.35 10.62 8.57
N SER A 130 -5.20 9.70 9.02
CA SER A 130 -6.11 9.91 10.16
C SER A 130 -5.39 10.38 11.42
N LEU A 131 -4.15 9.93 11.68
CA LEU A 131 -3.33 10.44 12.78
C LEU A 131 -3.09 11.95 12.65
N MET A 132 -2.66 12.40 11.48
CA MET A 132 -2.37 13.81 11.24
C MET A 132 -3.63 14.67 11.36
N VAL A 133 -4.75 14.19 10.80
CA VAL A 133 -6.06 14.85 10.91
C VAL A 133 -6.47 14.96 12.38
N ALA A 134 -6.38 13.87 13.14
CA ALA A 134 -6.73 13.84 14.56
C ALA A 134 -5.87 14.81 15.39
N VAL A 135 -4.55 14.86 15.14
CA VAL A 135 -3.62 15.78 15.82
C VAL A 135 -3.95 17.24 15.50
N VAL A 136 -4.18 17.57 14.23
CA VAL A 136 -4.56 18.94 13.83
C VAL A 136 -5.87 19.37 14.49
N MET A 137 -6.86 18.47 14.53
CA MET A 137 -8.14 18.70 15.19
C MET A 137 -7.99 18.88 16.70
N ALA A 138 -7.23 18.01 17.38
CA ALA A 138 -6.99 18.09 18.83
C ALA A 138 -6.39 19.44 19.23
N ILE A 139 -5.32 19.87 18.52
CA ILE A 139 -4.64 21.14 18.79
C ILE A 139 -5.57 22.32 18.42
N GLY A 140 -6.29 22.21 17.31
CA GLY A 140 -7.23 23.24 16.86
C GLY A 140 -8.35 23.48 17.86
N ILE A 141 -9.00 22.42 18.33
CA ILE A 141 -10.09 22.48 19.32
C ILE A 141 -9.55 23.08 20.62
N ALA A 142 -8.39 22.59 21.13
CA ALA A 142 -7.78 23.14 22.34
C ALA A 142 -7.48 24.65 22.22
N GLY A 143 -7.03 25.08 21.05
CA GLY A 143 -6.77 26.49 20.76
C GLY A 143 -8.03 27.36 20.70
N ILE A 144 -9.14 26.82 20.19
CA ILE A 144 -10.44 27.49 20.13
C ILE A 144 -11.02 27.60 21.56
N VAL A 145 -11.07 26.49 22.28
CA VAL A 145 -11.60 26.44 23.65
C VAL A 145 -10.82 27.38 24.57
N GLY A 146 -9.48 27.40 24.46
CA GLY A 146 -8.65 28.33 25.22
C GLY A 146 -8.92 29.81 24.93
N LYS A 147 -9.22 30.17 23.67
CA LYS A 147 -9.54 31.57 23.28
C LYS A 147 -10.93 32.03 23.75
N LEU A 148 -11.92 31.14 23.66
CA LEU A 148 -13.29 31.48 24.02
C LEU A 148 -13.43 31.78 25.53
N GLY A 149 -12.43 31.40 26.35
CA GLY A 149 -12.48 31.65 27.82
C GLY A 149 -13.66 30.97 28.52
N LEU A 150 -14.47 30.21 27.76
CA LEU A 150 -15.69 29.55 28.24
C LEU A 150 -15.40 28.51 29.31
N LEU A 151 -14.24 27.90 29.26
CA LEU A 151 -13.83 26.81 30.14
C LEU A 151 -12.63 27.20 31.05
N GLY A 152 -12.10 28.42 30.91
CA GLY A 152 -10.94 28.89 31.67
C GLY A 152 -11.24 29.46 33.04
N ARG A 153 -12.50 29.76 33.33
CA ARG A 153 -12.93 30.14 34.70
C ARG A 153 -13.31 28.86 35.44
N VAL A 154 -12.60 28.57 36.49
CA VAL A 154 -12.87 27.47 37.44
C VAL A 154 -14.22 27.70 38.10
N GLY A 155 -15.29 27.47 37.36
CA GLY A 155 -16.67 27.51 37.80
C GLY A 155 -17.41 26.27 37.32
N SER A 156 -18.56 25.99 37.87
CA SER A 156 -19.41 24.84 37.56
C SER A 156 -19.67 24.67 36.04
N LEU A 157 -19.80 25.76 35.30
CA LEU A 157 -19.97 25.79 33.84
C LEU A 157 -18.73 25.28 33.08
N GLY A 158 -17.52 25.55 33.56
CA GLY A 158 -16.28 25.08 32.93
C GLY A 158 -16.11 23.57 33.09
N ILE A 159 -16.42 23.05 34.29
CA ILE A 159 -16.38 21.62 34.57
C ILE A 159 -17.43 20.88 33.76
N ALA A 160 -18.68 21.35 33.74
CA ALA A 160 -19.76 20.76 32.97
C ALA A 160 -19.44 20.72 31.47
N GLY A 161 -18.81 21.78 30.93
CA GLY A 161 -18.37 21.84 29.56
C GLY A 161 -17.33 20.76 29.21
N GLU A 162 -16.31 20.56 30.05
CA GLU A 162 -15.28 19.54 29.81
C GLU A 162 -15.83 18.10 29.98
N ILE A 163 -16.80 17.89 30.87
CA ILE A 163 -17.48 16.59 31.03
C ILE A 163 -18.14 16.15 29.70
N VAL A 164 -18.71 17.08 28.96
CA VAL A 164 -19.36 16.80 27.65
C VAL A 164 -18.34 16.81 26.53
N LEU A 165 -17.41 17.76 26.54
CA LEU A 165 -16.51 17.99 25.41
C LEU A 165 -15.46 16.89 25.24
N VAL A 166 -14.91 16.35 26.33
CA VAL A 166 -13.88 15.29 26.29
C VAL A 166 -14.42 14.01 25.62
N PRO A 167 -15.59 13.46 25.99
CA PRO A 167 -16.19 12.33 25.27
C PRO A 167 -16.49 12.64 23.79
N MET A 168 -17.01 13.83 23.49
CA MET A 168 -17.28 14.24 22.11
C MET A 168 -16.01 14.29 21.27
N ILE A 169 -14.92 14.86 21.80
CA ILE A 169 -13.63 14.90 21.10
C ILE A 169 -13.08 13.48 20.94
N TYR A 170 -13.16 12.64 21.98
CA TYR A 170 -12.75 11.24 21.88
C TYR A 170 -13.52 10.51 20.78
N TRP A 171 -14.83 10.73 20.67
CA TRP A 171 -15.64 10.13 19.62
C TRP A 171 -15.23 10.60 18.23
N LEU A 172 -14.91 11.89 18.08
CA LEU A 172 -14.52 12.46 16.79
C LEU A 172 -13.12 12.04 16.33
N ILE A 173 -12.13 12.11 17.24
CA ILE A 173 -10.71 11.96 16.88
C ILE A 173 -10.02 10.77 17.54
N GLY A 174 -10.72 9.99 18.36
CA GLY A 174 -10.16 8.85 19.06
C GLY A 174 -9.13 9.24 20.14
N PRO A 175 -8.18 8.35 20.44
CA PRO A 175 -7.17 8.55 21.49
C PRO A 175 -6.28 9.78 21.34
N ALA A 176 -6.20 10.41 20.15
CA ALA A 176 -5.51 11.70 19.97
C ALA A 176 -6.07 12.81 20.87
N VAL A 177 -7.25 12.62 21.47
CA VAL A 177 -7.82 13.51 22.51
C VAL A 177 -6.86 13.73 23.69
N TRP A 178 -5.91 12.83 23.96
CA TRP A 178 -4.86 13.04 24.94
C TRP A 178 -4.05 14.32 24.68
N ILE A 179 -3.84 14.68 23.41
CA ILE A 179 -3.17 15.93 23.01
C ILE A 179 -4.01 17.13 23.48
N TYR A 180 -5.32 17.06 23.27
CA TYR A 180 -6.25 18.09 23.77
C TYR A 180 -6.13 18.23 25.30
N VAL A 181 -6.23 17.13 26.05
CA VAL A 181 -6.15 17.13 27.51
C VAL A 181 -4.82 17.73 28.00
N ILE A 182 -3.68 17.31 27.41
CA ILE A 182 -2.36 17.85 27.76
C ILE A 182 -2.31 19.36 27.53
N ILE A 183 -2.78 19.83 26.38
CA ILE A 183 -2.78 21.28 26.08
C ILE A 183 -3.66 22.04 27.07
N ARG A 184 -4.82 21.48 27.45
CA ARG A 184 -5.71 22.10 28.45
C ARG A 184 -5.05 22.20 29.81
N VAL A 185 -4.34 21.18 30.25
CA VAL A 185 -3.57 21.21 31.51
C VAL A 185 -2.48 22.31 31.46
N ILE A 186 -1.78 22.45 30.31
CA ILE A 186 -0.79 23.51 30.12
C ILE A 186 -1.43 24.91 30.15
N GLN A 187 -2.62 25.07 29.58
CA GLN A 187 -3.33 26.37 29.52
C GLN A 187 -3.92 26.81 30.85
N THR A 188 -4.41 25.86 31.65
CA THR A 188 -5.22 26.14 32.84
C THR A 188 -4.60 25.66 34.18
N GLY A 189 -3.49 24.90 34.10
CA GLY A 189 -2.76 24.38 35.24
C GLY A 189 -3.29 23.03 35.78
N TRP A 190 -2.68 22.53 36.83
CA TRP A 190 -2.90 21.17 37.35
C TRP A 190 -4.36 20.87 37.80
N ARG A 191 -5.18 21.90 38.09
CA ARG A 191 -6.61 21.72 38.40
C ARG A 191 -7.38 21.01 37.30
N GLN A 192 -6.82 21.00 36.07
CA GLN A 192 -7.42 20.33 34.93
C GLN A 192 -7.01 18.83 34.81
N LEU A 193 -6.13 18.32 35.65
CA LEU A 193 -5.73 16.91 35.60
C LEU A 193 -6.90 15.92 35.81
N TRP A 194 -8.01 16.35 36.42
CA TRP A 194 -9.19 15.51 36.54
C TRP A 194 -9.76 15.10 35.15
N THR A 195 -9.55 15.91 34.09
CA THR A 195 -9.98 15.58 32.73
C THR A 195 -9.24 14.36 32.18
N ALA A 196 -8.00 14.12 32.58
CA ALA A 196 -7.27 12.91 32.23
C ALA A 196 -7.92 11.67 32.87
N GLY A 197 -8.28 11.74 34.17
CA GLY A 197 -9.03 10.67 34.81
C GLY A 197 -10.41 10.44 34.22
N TRP A 198 -11.10 11.53 33.83
CA TRP A 198 -12.38 11.45 33.13
C TRP A 198 -12.23 10.80 31.75
N LEU A 199 -11.21 11.16 30.99
CA LEU A 199 -10.93 10.52 29.69
C LEU A 199 -10.68 9.02 29.82
N VAL A 200 -9.89 8.60 30.83
CA VAL A 200 -9.68 7.16 31.11
C VAL A 200 -11.01 6.47 31.42
N ALA A 201 -11.85 7.09 32.25
CA ALA A 201 -13.16 6.55 32.58
C ALA A 201 -14.04 6.42 31.31
N VAL A 202 -14.04 7.41 30.43
CA VAL A 202 -14.77 7.38 29.15
C VAL A 202 -14.24 6.25 28.25
N GLN A 203 -12.92 6.10 28.12
CA GLN A 203 -12.31 5.04 27.31
C GLN A 203 -12.67 3.65 27.86
N LEU A 204 -12.65 3.47 29.17
CA LEU A 204 -13.06 2.21 29.82
C LEU A 204 -14.57 1.95 29.67
N MET A 205 -15.42 2.97 29.78
CA MET A 205 -16.86 2.83 29.50
C MET A 205 -17.15 2.43 28.07
N VAL A 206 -16.47 3.05 27.11
CA VAL A 206 -16.62 2.70 25.68
C VAL A 206 -16.16 1.27 25.43
N TYR A 207 -15.02 0.87 26.00
CA TYR A 207 -14.53 -0.49 25.91
C TYR A 207 -15.52 -1.50 26.51
N ALA A 208 -16.02 -1.25 27.71
CA ALA A 208 -16.84 -2.22 28.43
C ALA A 208 -18.27 -2.34 27.88
N TRP A 209 -18.82 -1.25 27.35
CA TRP A 209 -20.25 -1.18 27.09
C TRP A 209 -20.61 -1.07 25.59
N LEU A 210 -19.86 -0.30 24.82
CA LEU A 210 -20.18 -0.07 23.41
C LEU A 210 -19.45 -1.03 22.46
N LEU A 211 -18.23 -1.44 22.80
CA LEU A 211 -17.35 -2.19 21.92
C LEU A 211 -16.67 -3.37 22.64
N PRO A 212 -17.42 -4.31 23.22
CA PRO A 212 -16.83 -5.39 24.00
C PRO A 212 -15.90 -6.31 23.20
N GLN A 213 -16.00 -6.27 21.86
CA GLN A 213 -15.14 -7.03 20.95
C GLN A 213 -13.82 -6.31 20.62
N TRP A 214 -13.66 -5.04 21.05
CA TRP A 214 -12.45 -4.26 20.82
C TRP A 214 -11.43 -4.52 21.93
N PRO A 215 -10.16 -4.77 21.57
CA PRO A 215 -9.11 -4.83 22.58
C PRO A 215 -8.99 -3.52 23.34
N LEU A 216 -8.75 -3.59 24.65
CA LEU A 216 -8.55 -2.40 25.50
C LEU A 216 -7.46 -1.49 24.92
N GLN A 217 -6.39 -2.08 24.40
CA GLN A 217 -5.32 -1.34 23.74
C GLN A 217 -5.84 -0.46 22.61
N GLN A 218 -6.81 -0.95 21.82
CA GLN A 218 -7.40 -0.18 20.73
C GLN A 218 -8.17 1.04 21.26
N ALA A 219 -8.96 0.89 22.32
CA ALA A 219 -9.68 1.99 22.93
C ALA A 219 -8.75 3.06 23.52
N MET A 220 -7.60 2.63 24.07
CA MET A 220 -6.65 3.52 24.75
C MET A 220 -5.64 4.18 23.80
N THR A 221 -5.17 3.47 22.78
CA THR A 221 -4.10 3.93 21.89
C THR A 221 -4.56 4.22 20.47
N GLY A 222 -5.68 3.64 20.01
CA GLY A 222 -6.19 3.79 18.65
C GLY A 222 -5.22 3.30 17.57
N LEU A 223 -4.38 2.32 17.90
CA LEU A 223 -3.28 1.91 17.03
C LEU A 223 -3.75 1.56 15.63
N SER A 224 -4.87 0.84 15.49
CA SER A 224 -5.41 0.43 14.19
C SER A 224 -6.07 1.57 13.39
N TYR A 225 -6.34 2.73 13.99
CA TYR A 225 -6.80 3.93 13.27
C TYR A 225 -5.66 4.74 12.71
N TYR A 226 -4.54 4.77 13.42
CA TYR A 226 -3.46 5.69 13.13
C TYR A 226 -2.30 5.02 12.42
N ARG A 227 -2.23 3.70 12.49
CA ARG A 227 -1.18 2.91 11.87
C ARG A 227 -1.73 1.55 11.46
N ILE A 228 -1.35 1.07 10.29
CA ILE A 228 -1.59 -0.31 9.87
C ILE A 228 -0.71 -1.19 10.76
N PRO A 229 -1.28 -2.06 11.61
CA PRO A 229 -0.46 -2.94 12.43
C PRO A 229 0.21 -3.97 11.53
N LEU A 230 1.53 -3.97 11.57
CA LEU A 230 2.37 -5.04 11.07
C LEU A 230 2.65 -6.04 12.19
N GLN A 231 3.19 -7.20 11.84
CA GLN A 231 3.68 -8.19 12.82
C GLN A 231 4.64 -7.60 13.85
N TYR A 232 5.28 -6.47 13.53
CA TYR A 232 6.17 -5.73 14.42
C TYR A 232 5.68 -4.28 14.55
N PRO A 233 5.12 -3.91 15.69
CA PRO A 233 4.50 -2.59 15.91
C PRO A 233 5.52 -1.48 16.19
N GLN A 234 6.69 -1.49 15.57
CA GLN A 234 7.68 -0.45 15.78
C GLN A 234 7.39 0.75 14.86
N TRP A 235 7.33 1.94 15.47
CA TRP A 235 7.27 3.21 14.74
C TRP A 235 8.67 3.50 14.21
N SER A 236 8.91 3.21 12.93
CA SER A 236 10.26 3.23 12.35
C SER A 236 10.62 4.52 11.63
N GLY A 237 9.62 5.37 11.32
CA GLY A 237 9.85 6.50 10.43
C GLY A 237 10.20 6.03 9.01
N TYR A 238 11.09 6.78 8.34
CA TYR A 238 11.55 6.44 7.00
C TYR A 238 12.47 5.20 7.02
N ASP A 239 12.09 4.18 6.27
CA ASP A 239 12.88 2.98 6.00
C ASP A 239 13.24 2.92 4.51
N LYS A 240 14.54 2.96 4.20
CA LYS A 240 15.05 3.01 2.84
C LYS A 240 14.68 1.78 2.02
N ASP A 241 14.81 0.59 2.62
CA ASP A 241 14.56 -0.68 1.93
C ASP A 241 13.07 -0.85 1.66
N MET A 242 12.23 -0.51 2.63
CA MET A 242 10.78 -0.55 2.46
C MET A 242 10.30 0.45 1.38
N TYR A 243 10.85 1.67 1.37
CA TYR A 243 10.54 2.65 0.32
C TYR A 243 11.00 2.19 -1.07
N GLU A 244 12.09 1.45 -1.15
CA GLU A 244 12.52 0.85 -2.41
C GLU A 244 11.57 -0.26 -2.86
N LEU A 245 11.12 -1.12 -1.95
CA LEU A 245 10.17 -2.19 -2.27
C LEU A 245 8.83 -1.64 -2.77
N ILE A 246 8.24 -0.67 -2.07
CA ILE A 246 6.98 -0.06 -2.54
C ILE A 246 7.16 0.75 -3.84
N ARG A 247 8.36 1.29 -4.10
CA ARG A 247 8.68 1.90 -5.38
C ARG A 247 8.67 0.88 -6.51
N LEU A 248 9.25 -0.30 -6.30
CA LEU A 248 9.24 -1.37 -7.30
C LEU A 248 7.81 -1.84 -7.59
N ASP A 249 6.98 -2.04 -6.55
CA ASP A 249 5.56 -2.37 -6.75
C ASP A 249 4.81 -1.27 -7.53
N TYR A 250 5.07 0.00 -7.21
CA TYR A 250 4.52 1.13 -7.96
C TYR A 250 4.94 1.11 -9.43
N LEU A 251 6.20 0.80 -9.73
CA LEU A 251 6.71 0.68 -11.10
C LEU A 251 6.11 -0.54 -11.82
N VAL A 252 5.91 -1.68 -11.11
CA VAL A 252 5.19 -2.86 -11.63
C VAL A 252 3.75 -2.50 -12.01
N ARG A 253 3.03 -1.82 -11.11
CA ARG A 253 1.64 -1.37 -11.35
C ARG A 253 1.52 -0.47 -12.59
N ASN A 254 2.54 0.37 -12.83
CA ASN A 254 2.58 1.30 -13.97
C ASN A 254 3.34 0.75 -15.19
N GLU A 255 3.70 -0.53 -15.20
CA GLU A 255 4.40 -1.22 -16.30
C GLU A 255 5.72 -0.54 -16.73
N ARG A 256 6.39 0.14 -15.80
CA ARG A 256 7.66 0.85 -16.05
C ARG A 256 8.85 -0.11 -15.94
N TRP A 257 8.87 -1.15 -16.79
CA TRP A 257 9.83 -2.26 -16.72
C TRP A 257 11.29 -1.84 -16.87
N ASP A 258 11.58 -0.90 -17.76
CA ASP A 258 12.94 -0.39 -17.96
C ASP A 258 13.52 0.27 -16.72
N GLU A 259 12.70 0.99 -15.99
CA GLU A 259 13.12 1.65 -14.76
C GLU A 259 13.38 0.65 -13.63
N ILE A 260 12.59 -0.43 -13.54
CA ILE A 260 12.81 -1.50 -12.58
C ILE A 260 14.18 -2.13 -12.83
N VAL A 261 14.49 -2.51 -14.08
CA VAL A 261 15.76 -3.16 -14.43
C VAL A 261 16.94 -2.22 -14.21
N LYS A 262 16.82 -0.95 -14.60
CA LYS A 262 17.85 0.07 -14.33
C LYS A 262 18.11 0.21 -12.83
N ARG A 263 17.06 0.35 -12.05
CA ARG A 263 17.15 0.56 -10.61
C ARG A 263 17.71 -0.66 -9.88
N ALA A 264 17.36 -1.87 -10.33
CA ALA A 264 17.92 -3.11 -9.82
C ALA A 264 19.46 -3.18 -9.98
N GLY A 265 20.01 -2.54 -10.99
CA GLY A 265 21.46 -2.40 -11.15
C GLY A 265 22.09 -1.39 -10.19
N GLU A 266 21.33 -0.42 -9.68
CA GLU A 266 21.80 0.64 -8.79
C GLU A 266 21.68 0.25 -7.31
N TYR A 267 20.57 -0.40 -6.93
CA TYR A 267 20.26 -0.74 -5.54
C TYR A 267 19.49 -2.06 -5.45
N GLN A 268 19.97 -2.98 -4.63
CA GLN A 268 19.38 -4.31 -4.44
C GLN A 268 18.97 -4.53 -2.99
N VAL A 269 17.69 -4.83 -2.77
CA VAL A 269 17.16 -5.25 -1.49
C VAL A 269 17.07 -6.79 -1.48
N LYS A 270 17.73 -7.45 -0.55
CA LYS A 270 17.85 -8.91 -0.51
C LYS A 270 16.60 -9.58 0.04
N THR A 271 15.47 -9.43 -0.65
CA THR A 271 14.17 -10.01 -0.26
C THR A 271 13.50 -10.71 -1.44
N PRO A 272 12.64 -11.71 -1.19
CA PRO A 272 11.81 -12.33 -2.24
C PRO A 272 10.96 -11.32 -3.00
N PHE A 273 10.41 -10.33 -2.30
CA PHE A 273 9.61 -9.26 -2.90
C PHE A 273 10.39 -8.51 -4.00
N TRP A 274 11.63 -8.12 -3.70
CA TRP A 274 12.49 -7.43 -4.65
C TRP A 274 12.76 -8.31 -5.87
N CYS A 275 13.13 -9.60 -5.64
CA CYS A 275 13.38 -10.55 -6.72
C CYS A 275 12.16 -10.72 -7.62
N ASN A 276 10.97 -10.85 -7.03
CA ASN A 276 9.72 -11.02 -7.78
C ASN A 276 9.47 -9.83 -8.71
N CYS A 277 9.60 -8.60 -8.24
CA CYS A 277 9.44 -7.39 -9.07
C CYS A 277 10.45 -7.34 -10.22
N VAL A 278 11.73 -7.63 -9.93
CA VAL A 278 12.81 -7.58 -10.92
C VAL A 278 12.66 -8.70 -11.95
N ASN A 279 12.40 -9.93 -11.52
CA ASN A 279 12.21 -11.06 -12.40
C ASN A 279 10.96 -10.90 -13.30
N LEU A 280 9.88 -10.31 -12.75
CA LEU A 280 8.72 -9.94 -13.54
C LEU A 280 9.09 -8.93 -14.63
N ALA A 281 9.82 -7.88 -14.29
CA ALA A 281 10.27 -6.89 -15.26
C ALA A 281 11.19 -7.49 -16.33
N LEU A 282 12.15 -8.34 -15.93
CA LEU A 282 13.02 -9.06 -16.87
C LEU A 282 12.20 -9.95 -17.80
N SER A 283 11.19 -10.65 -17.29
CA SER A 283 10.32 -11.48 -18.11
C SER A 283 9.51 -10.66 -19.13
N GLN A 284 8.92 -9.55 -18.71
CA GLN A 284 8.18 -8.65 -19.63
C GLN A 284 9.08 -8.05 -20.72
N LYS A 285 10.36 -7.87 -20.42
CA LYS A 285 11.39 -7.43 -21.37
C LYS A 285 12.02 -8.57 -22.16
N ARG A 286 11.64 -9.83 -21.94
CA ARG A 286 12.25 -11.03 -22.54
C ARG A 286 13.74 -11.18 -22.20
N LEU A 287 14.15 -10.71 -21.04
CA LEU A 287 15.53 -10.74 -20.54
C LEU A 287 15.73 -11.71 -19.35
N LEU A 288 14.66 -12.37 -18.88
CA LEU A 288 14.75 -13.24 -17.69
C LEU A 288 15.76 -14.36 -17.90
N ALA A 289 15.67 -15.07 -19.01
CA ALA A 289 16.57 -16.17 -19.39
C ALA A 289 18.04 -15.75 -19.56
N ASP A 290 18.28 -14.48 -19.93
CA ASP A 290 19.63 -13.96 -20.14
C ASP A 290 20.26 -13.41 -18.87
N ARG A 291 19.51 -12.72 -18.03
CA ARG A 291 20.05 -11.80 -17.02
C ARG A 291 19.59 -12.05 -15.60
N MET A 292 18.76 -13.08 -15.32
CA MET A 292 18.21 -13.32 -13.98
C MET A 292 19.29 -13.38 -12.91
N PHE A 293 20.40 -14.08 -13.19
CA PHE A 293 21.50 -14.28 -12.23
C PHE A 293 22.49 -13.10 -12.15
N ASP A 294 22.33 -12.05 -12.97
CA ASP A 294 23.05 -10.78 -12.77
C ASP A 294 22.60 -10.08 -11.49
N PHE A 295 21.43 -10.42 -10.99
CA PHE A 295 20.79 -9.84 -9.83
C PHE A 295 20.70 -10.85 -8.67
N TYR A 296 20.50 -10.32 -7.45
CA TYR A 296 20.22 -11.16 -6.30
C TYR A 296 18.97 -12.03 -6.55
N GLN A 297 19.05 -13.31 -6.17
CA GLN A 297 17.92 -14.24 -6.21
C GLN A 297 17.75 -14.90 -4.84
N SER A 298 16.52 -14.94 -4.33
CA SER A 298 16.18 -15.49 -3.01
C SER A 298 15.90 -17.00 -3.02
N GLY A 299 16.29 -17.71 -4.06
CA GLY A 299 15.99 -19.13 -4.22
C GLY A 299 14.61 -19.35 -4.84
N GLU A 300 13.90 -20.38 -4.38
CA GLU A 300 12.60 -20.79 -4.92
C GLU A 300 11.52 -19.71 -4.85
N ASP A 301 11.63 -18.77 -3.90
CA ASP A 301 10.68 -17.66 -3.71
C ASP A 301 10.94 -16.47 -4.64
N ALA A 302 11.96 -16.55 -5.51
CA ALA A 302 12.38 -15.40 -6.31
C ALA A 302 11.39 -15.03 -7.44
N LEU A 303 10.64 -15.98 -7.98
CA LEU A 303 9.65 -15.74 -9.04
C LEU A 303 8.26 -15.49 -8.50
N ILE A 304 7.86 -16.24 -7.51
CA ILE A 304 6.57 -16.13 -6.83
C ILE A 304 6.81 -16.26 -5.33
N ILE A 305 6.29 -15.34 -4.56
CA ILE A 305 6.36 -15.39 -3.11
C ILE A 305 5.27 -16.35 -2.60
N PRO A 306 5.59 -17.22 -1.61
CA PRO A 306 4.58 -18.03 -0.96
C PRO A 306 3.48 -17.16 -0.37
N ARG A 307 2.30 -17.71 -0.30
CA ARG A 307 1.15 -16.98 0.24
C ARG A 307 1.38 -16.59 1.70
N THR A 308 1.46 -15.30 1.93
CA THR A 308 1.54 -14.67 3.25
C THR A 308 0.26 -13.90 3.53
N ARG A 309 0.03 -13.53 4.78
CA ARG A 309 -1.11 -12.67 5.15
C ARG A 309 -0.59 -11.27 5.47
N ASP A 310 0.12 -10.67 4.55
CA ASP A 310 0.55 -9.29 4.67
C ASP A 310 0.03 -8.43 3.50
N LEU A 311 0.11 -7.12 3.70
CA LEU A 311 -0.50 -6.15 2.79
C LEU A 311 0.30 -5.90 1.51
N THR A 312 1.55 -6.32 1.45
CA THR A 312 2.48 -5.89 0.40
C THR A 312 3.09 -7.03 -0.38
N SER A 313 3.58 -8.08 0.29
CA SER A 313 4.43 -9.09 -0.36
C SER A 313 3.69 -9.90 -1.43
N MET A 314 2.38 -10.01 -1.35
CA MET A 314 1.58 -10.76 -2.32
C MET A 314 1.25 -9.99 -3.61
N LEU A 315 1.37 -8.67 -3.61
CA LEU A 315 0.96 -7.84 -4.75
C LEU A 315 1.77 -8.12 -6.03
N PRO A 316 3.11 -8.17 -6.02
CA PRO A 316 3.88 -8.49 -7.23
C PRO A 316 3.62 -9.90 -7.74
N SER A 317 3.43 -10.88 -6.85
CA SER A 317 3.08 -12.25 -7.23
C SER A 317 1.71 -12.32 -7.90
N ALA A 318 0.73 -11.56 -7.42
CA ALA A 318 -0.57 -11.45 -8.06
C ALA A 318 -0.46 -10.87 -9.48
N GLU A 319 0.40 -9.87 -9.69
CA GLU A 319 0.68 -9.34 -11.03
C GLU A 319 1.39 -10.37 -11.93
N ALA A 320 2.34 -11.15 -11.38
CA ALA A 320 2.99 -12.22 -12.12
C ALA A 320 1.97 -13.31 -12.54
N PHE A 321 1.09 -13.75 -11.63
CA PHE A 321 0.03 -14.69 -11.95
C PHE A 321 -0.94 -14.17 -13.00
N TRP A 322 -1.34 -12.91 -12.91
CA TRP A 322 -2.18 -12.27 -13.89
C TRP A 322 -1.58 -12.35 -15.29
N ARG A 323 -0.29 -12.02 -15.42
CA ARG A 323 0.41 -12.02 -16.72
C ARG A 323 0.72 -13.42 -17.24
N LEU A 324 0.85 -14.40 -16.35
CA LEU A 324 0.99 -15.80 -16.71
C LEU A 324 -0.33 -16.45 -17.21
N GLY A 325 -1.47 -15.79 -17.01
CA GLY A 325 -2.79 -16.37 -17.29
C GLY A 325 -3.32 -17.26 -16.15
N MET A 326 -2.67 -17.25 -14.97
CA MET A 326 -3.14 -17.94 -13.76
C MET A 326 -4.15 -17.06 -13.01
N VAL A 327 -5.27 -16.78 -13.65
CA VAL A 327 -6.26 -15.79 -13.21
C VAL A 327 -6.83 -16.11 -11.83
N ASN A 328 -7.09 -17.40 -11.54
CA ASN A 328 -7.63 -17.82 -10.24
C ASN A 328 -6.61 -17.62 -9.10
N SER A 329 -5.32 -17.82 -9.37
CA SER A 329 -4.26 -17.55 -8.40
C SER A 329 -4.10 -16.04 -8.16
N ALA A 330 -4.13 -15.23 -9.22
CA ALA A 330 -4.13 -13.77 -9.10
C ALA A 330 -5.31 -13.28 -8.26
N GLN A 331 -6.52 -13.80 -8.52
CA GLN A 331 -7.73 -13.47 -7.78
C GLN A 331 -7.59 -13.83 -6.30
N ARG A 332 -7.08 -15.04 -5.99
CA ARG A 332 -6.88 -15.50 -4.61
C ARG A 332 -5.91 -14.61 -3.85
N TYR A 333 -4.77 -14.24 -4.45
CA TYR A 333 -3.79 -13.36 -3.82
C TYR A 333 -4.37 -11.98 -3.54
N MET A 334 -5.21 -11.46 -4.43
CA MET A 334 -5.91 -10.19 -4.22
C MET A 334 -6.97 -10.27 -3.12
N PHE A 335 -7.69 -11.40 -2.98
CA PHE A 335 -8.60 -11.62 -1.86
C PHE A 335 -7.84 -11.72 -0.53
N ASP A 336 -6.76 -12.50 -0.47
CA ASP A 336 -5.95 -12.64 0.73
C ASP A 336 -5.35 -11.29 1.16
N THR A 337 -4.91 -10.46 0.22
CA THR A 337 -4.46 -9.07 0.49
C THR A 337 -5.63 -8.22 1.02
N GLN A 338 -6.80 -8.29 0.40
CA GLN A 338 -8.00 -7.54 0.83
C GLN A 338 -8.41 -7.91 2.26
N GLU A 339 -8.40 -9.20 2.61
CA GLU A 339 -8.75 -9.71 3.94
C GLU A 339 -7.70 -9.36 5.01
N SER A 340 -6.48 -9.04 4.62
CA SER A 340 -5.44 -8.61 5.55
C SER A 340 -5.55 -7.12 5.94
N ILE A 341 -6.40 -6.36 5.25
CA ILE A 341 -6.64 -4.95 5.57
C ILE A 341 -7.57 -4.84 6.79
N LEU A 342 -7.10 -4.13 7.80
CA LEU A 342 -7.82 -4.00 9.06
C LEU A 342 -8.98 -2.99 9.00
N ASN A 343 -9.84 -3.06 10.03
CA ASN A 343 -10.96 -2.13 10.25
C ASN A 343 -11.97 -2.08 9.11
N GLY A 344 -12.16 -3.19 8.40
CA GLY A 344 -13.14 -3.27 7.31
C GLY A 344 -12.83 -2.37 6.11
N LYS A 345 -11.63 -1.76 6.07
CA LYS A 345 -11.19 -0.94 4.94
C LYS A 345 -11.05 -1.81 3.70
N LYS A 346 -11.22 -1.20 2.53
CA LYS A 346 -11.11 -1.89 1.24
C LYS A 346 -9.99 -1.31 0.41
N SER A 347 -9.42 -2.16 -0.45
CA SER A 347 -8.45 -1.75 -1.46
C SER A 347 -9.13 -1.52 -2.80
N GLY A 348 -8.99 -0.32 -3.35
CA GLY A 348 -9.43 -0.04 -4.72
C GLY A 348 -8.70 -0.92 -5.75
N ARG A 349 -7.39 -1.10 -5.58
CA ARG A 349 -6.54 -1.96 -6.43
C ARG A 349 -6.98 -3.43 -6.38
N CYS A 350 -7.15 -3.99 -5.17
CA CYS A 350 -7.57 -5.38 -5.02
C CYS A 350 -8.97 -5.60 -5.59
N THR A 351 -9.94 -4.74 -5.24
CA THR A 351 -11.32 -4.82 -5.74
C THR A 351 -11.37 -4.77 -7.26
N LYS A 352 -10.59 -3.86 -7.88
CA LYS A 352 -10.45 -3.75 -9.34
C LYS A 352 -9.90 -5.04 -9.95
N ARG A 353 -8.77 -5.56 -9.45
CA ARG A 353 -8.16 -6.78 -9.98
C ARG A 353 -9.05 -8.01 -9.78
N ILE A 354 -9.77 -8.12 -8.67
CA ILE A 354 -10.75 -9.18 -8.43
C ILE A 354 -11.87 -9.12 -9.48
N ALA A 355 -12.41 -7.92 -9.77
CA ALA A 355 -13.40 -7.75 -10.83
C ALA A 355 -12.86 -8.17 -12.20
N GLU A 356 -11.64 -7.73 -12.55
CA GLU A 356 -10.96 -8.12 -13.80
C GLU A 356 -10.80 -9.64 -13.91
N CYS A 357 -10.39 -10.32 -12.84
CA CYS A 357 -10.29 -11.79 -12.81
C CYS A 357 -11.65 -12.47 -13.04
N MET A 358 -12.70 -11.95 -12.41
CA MET A 358 -14.07 -12.47 -12.59
C MET A 358 -14.56 -12.27 -14.02
N ILE A 359 -14.27 -11.11 -14.64
CA ILE A 359 -14.59 -10.82 -16.05
C ILE A 359 -13.88 -11.80 -16.98
N VAL A 360 -12.58 -12.02 -16.80
CA VAL A 360 -11.80 -12.97 -17.61
C VAL A 360 -12.35 -14.38 -17.50
N ASN A 361 -12.85 -14.76 -16.31
CA ASN A 361 -13.47 -16.07 -16.07
C ASN A 361 -14.94 -16.17 -16.55
N GLY A 362 -15.54 -15.07 -17.00
CA GLY A 362 -16.95 -15.04 -17.41
C GLY A 362 -17.95 -15.00 -16.23
N HIS A 363 -17.48 -14.75 -15.01
CA HIS A 363 -18.32 -14.67 -13.82
C HIS A 363 -18.94 -13.27 -13.67
N TYR A 364 -19.72 -12.81 -14.64
CA TYR A 364 -20.20 -11.43 -14.74
C TYR A 364 -21.07 -10.97 -13.58
N GLN A 365 -21.93 -11.84 -13.04
CA GLN A 365 -22.79 -11.49 -11.90
C GLN A 365 -21.98 -11.15 -10.64
N THR A 366 -20.89 -11.90 -10.40
CA THR A 366 -20.01 -11.63 -9.27
C THR A 366 -19.08 -10.46 -9.53
N ALA A 367 -18.65 -10.26 -10.79
CA ALA A 367 -17.89 -9.09 -11.20
C ALA A 367 -18.68 -7.79 -10.96
N ARG A 368 -19.97 -7.76 -11.30
CA ARG A 368 -20.84 -6.60 -11.05
C ARG A 368 -20.87 -6.18 -9.58
N LYS A 369 -20.82 -7.11 -8.62
CA LYS A 369 -20.75 -6.77 -7.19
C LYS A 369 -19.51 -5.98 -6.83
N GLN A 370 -18.36 -6.31 -7.42
CA GLN A 370 -17.11 -5.56 -7.21
C GLN A 370 -17.13 -4.21 -7.95
N ILE A 371 -17.69 -4.19 -9.15
CA ILE A 371 -17.89 -3.00 -9.97
C ILE A 371 -18.79 -2.00 -9.22
N ASP A 372 -19.89 -2.46 -8.62
CA ASP A 372 -20.81 -1.61 -7.86
C ASP A 372 -20.16 -0.94 -6.64
N ILE A 373 -19.19 -1.61 -6.02
CA ILE A 373 -18.37 -0.98 -4.96
C ILE A 373 -17.54 0.16 -5.56
N LEU A 374 -16.86 -0.09 -6.67
CA LEU A 374 -15.97 0.89 -7.31
C LEU A 374 -16.72 2.08 -7.92
N LYS A 375 -17.95 1.90 -8.39
CA LYS A 375 -18.83 3.00 -8.83
C LYS A 375 -19.10 4.04 -7.73
N LYS A 376 -19.04 3.63 -6.47
CA LYS A 376 -19.22 4.51 -5.31
C LYS A 376 -17.97 5.31 -4.96
N SER A 377 -16.85 5.11 -5.67
CA SER A 377 -15.59 5.84 -5.47
C SER A 377 -15.40 6.92 -6.53
N LEU A 378 -14.58 7.93 -6.22
CA LEU A 378 -14.36 9.04 -7.16
C LEU A 378 -13.49 8.63 -8.36
N PHE A 379 -12.36 7.98 -8.10
CA PHE A 379 -11.33 7.73 -9.12
C PHE A 379 -11.48 6.39 -9.84
N TYR A 380 -12.21 5.43 -9.26
CA TYR A 380 -12.45 4.14 -9.91
C TYR A 380 -13.79 4.08 -10.65
N ARG A 381 -14.66 5.09 -10.49
CA ARG A 381 -16.00 5.12 -11.08
C ARG A 381 -15.99 4.98 -12.60
N SER A 382 -15.19 5.79 -13.29
CA SER A 382 -15.13 5.77 -14.75
C SER A 382 -14.74 4.39 -15.29
N TRP A 383 -13.73 3.76 -14.69
CA TRP A 383 -13.34 2.40 -15.04
C TRP A 383 -14.49 1.40 -14.76
N ALA A 384 -15.17 1.55 -13.64
CA ALA A 384 -16.26 0.64 -13.25
C ALA A 384 -17.46 0.74 -14.20
N GLU A 385 -17.82 1.95 -14.64
CA GLU A 385 -18.87 2.19 -15.62
C GLU A 385 -18.49 1.63 -17.01
N GLU A 386 -17.23 1.76 -17.42
CA GLU A 386 -16.71 1.16 -18.66
C GLU A 386 -16.79 -0.37 -18.61
N MET A 387 -16.42 -0.99 -17.50
CA MET A 387 -16.48 -2.46 -17.34
C MET A 387 -17.90 -2.98 -17.31
N GLU A 388 -18.83 -2.23 -16.73
CA GLU A 388 -20.25 -2.60 -16.75
C GLU A 388 -20.80 -2.58 -18.16
N ALA A 389 -20.57 -1.49 -18.91
CA ALA A 389 -21.00 -1.38 -20.31
C ALA A 389 -20.40 -2.52 -21.17
N MET A 390 -19.15 -2.90 -20.91
CA MET A 390 -18.51 -4.03 -21.59
C MET A 390 -19.21 -5.37 -21.27
N ILE A 391 -19.53 -5.61 -19.99
CA ILE A 391 -20.24 -6.81 -19.57
C ILE A 391 -21.66 -6.87 -20.18
N GLU A 392 -22.35 -5.74 -20.26
CA GLU A 392 -23.67 -5.66 -20.91
C GLU A 392 -23.58 -6.04 -22.38
N ALA A 393 -22.65 -5.43 -23.12
CA ALA A 393 -22.43 -5.72 -24.53
C ALA A 393 -22.04 -7.20 -24.77
N GLU A 394 -21.18 -7.78 -23.93
CA GLU A 394 -20.83 -9.20 -24.02
C GLU A 394 -22.03 -10.12 -23.72
N THR A 395 -22.87 -9.75 -22.75
CA THR A 395 -24.05 -10.54 -22.36
C THR A 395 -25.14 -10.49 -23.44
N GLU A 396 -25.36 -9.35 -24.08
CA GLU A 396 -26.29 -9.19 -25.18
C GLU A 396 -25.83 -9.96 -26.43
N ALA A 397 -24.55 -9.90 -26.75
CA ALA A 397 -23.96 -10.63 -27.89
C ALA A 397 -24.08 -12.16 -27.70
N ASP A 398 -23.93 -12.67 -26.48
CA ASP A 398 -24.04 -14.10 -26.15
C ASP A 398 -25.48 -14.62 -26.30
N GLN A 399 -26.48 -13.76 -26.09
CA GLN A 399 -27.90 -14.08 -26.31
C GLN A 399 -28.30 -14.13 -27.80
N THR A 400 -27.55 -13.42 -28.65
CA THR A 400 -27.86 -13.30 -30.09
C THR A 400 -27.09 -14.27 -30.98
N THR A 401 -26.03 -14.89 -30.47
CA THR A 401 -25.18 -15.84 -31.21
C THR A 401 -25.28 -17.26 -30.63
N PRO A 402 -25.53 -18.31 -31.46
CA PRO A 402 -25.62 -19.69 -31.01
C PRO A 402 -24.31 -20.32 -30.53
N ASN A 403 -23.21 -19.57 -30.51
CA ASN A 403 -21.88 -20.07 -30.18
C ASN A 403 -21.26 -19.22 -29.04
N PRO A 404 -21.03 -19.78 -27.82
CA PRO A 404 -20.55 -19.01 -26.67
C PRO A 404 -19.07 -18.61 -26.73
N SER A 405 -18.53 -18.37 -27.93
CA SER A 405 -17.15 -17.98 -28.16
C SER A 405 -16.97 -16.47 -28.34
N TYR A 406 -17.91 -15.64 -27.85
CA TYR A 406 -17.70 -14.21 -27.94
C TYR A 406 -16.60 -13.76 -26.99
N SER A 407 -15.40 -13.68 -27.53
CA SER A 407 -14.27 -13.01 -26.91
C SER A 407 -14.42 -11.52 -27.16
N GLY A 408 -14.78 -10.74 -26.16
CA GLY A 408 -14.72 -9.27 -26.27
C GLY A 408 -13.40 -8.87 -26.87
N GLY A 409 -13.41 -8.42 -28.14
CA GLY A 409 -12.30 -8.11 -29.02
C GLY A 409 -11.04 -8.94 -28.78
N GLU A 410 -10.72 -9.89 -29.64
CA GLU A 410 -9.55 -10.80 -29.48
C GLU A 410 -8.23 -10.09 -29.13
N ASN A 411 -8.12 -8.82 -29.48
CA ASN A 411 -6.97 -7.97 -29.21
C ASN A 411 -7.04 -7.20 -27.90
N SER A 412 -8.15 -7.26 -27.16
CA SER A 412 -8.26 -6.66 -25.83
C SER A 412 -7.35 -7.38 -24.81
N VAL A 413 -6.99 -6.72 -23.72
CA VAL A 413 -6.21 -7.32 -22.62
C VAL A 413 -6.92 -8.56 -22.08
N PHE A 414 -8.24 -8.49 -21.89
CA PHE A 414 -9.05 -9.62 -21.41
C PHE A 414 -9.14 -10.75 -22.44
N GLY A 415 -9.26 -10.43 -23.74
CA GLY A 415 -9.26 -11.44 -24.81
C GLY A 415 -7.95 -12.23 -24.86
N LYS A 416 -6.80 -11.55 -24.74
CA LYS A 416 -5.49 -12.21 -24.66
C LYS A 416 -5.39 -13.11 -23.43
N LEU A 417 -5.82 -12.64 -22.27
CA LEU A 417 -5.79 -13.41 -21.02
C LEU A 417 -6.74 -14.61 -21.06
N ARG A 418 -7.93 -14.48 -21.67
CA ARG A 418 -8.86 -15.60 -21.89
C ARG A 418 -8.23 -16.70 -22.74
N LYS A 419 -7.43 -16.36 -23.75
CA LYS A 419 -6.67 -17.32 -24.57
C LYS A 419 -5.51 -17.95 -23.78
N MET A 420 -4.87 -17.20 -22.89
CA MET A 420 -3.71 -17.66 -22.12
C MET A 420 -4.09 -18.45 -20.87
N ARG A 421 -5.27 -18.19 -20.28
CA ARG A 421 -5.68 -18.81 -19.02
C ARG A 421 -5.72 -20.31 -19.12
N TYR A 422 -5.34 -20.97 -18.05
CA TYR A 422 -5.57 -22.41 -17.90
C TYR A 422 -7.08 -22.67 -17.81
N LYS A 423 -7.58 -23.61 -18.61
CA LYS A 423 -9.03 -23.81 -18.78
C LYS A 423 -9.69 -24.42 -17.55
N GLU A 424 -8.96 -25.27 -16.82
CA GLU A 424 -9.48 -25.89 -15.62
C GLU A 424 -9.40 -24.96 -14.41
N SER A 425 -10.49 -24.95 -13.62
CA SER A 425 -10.58 -24.10 -12.44
C SER A 425 -9.99 -24.82 -11.24
N PHE A 426 -8.70 -24.72 -11.04
CA PHE A 426 -8.05 -25.19 -9.82
C PHE A 426 -6.98 -24.21 -9.31
N LEU A 427 -6.62 -24.38 -8.04
CA LEU A 427 -5.52 -23.68 -7.42
C LEU A 427 -4.34 -24.66 -7.28
N TYR A 428 -3.15 -24.23 -7.65
CA TYR A 428 -1.96 -25.04 -7.50
C TYR A 428 -1.51 -25.12 -6.03
N SER A 429 -0.77 -26.18 -5.68
CA SER A 429 0.09 -26.21 -4.50
C SER A 429 1.35 -25.39 -4.76
N TYR A 430 1.80 -24.62 -3.77
CA TYR A 430 3.04 -23.85 -3.89
C TYR A 430 4.26 -24.77 -4.15
N GLU A 431 4.26 -25.95 -3.58
CA GLU A 431 5.31 -26.95 -3.75
C GLU A 431 5.40 -27.52 -5.18
N GLU A 432 4.37 -27.30 -6.01
CA GLU A 432 4.26 -27.79 -7.38
C GLU A 432 4.26 -26.66 -8.43
N ILE A 433 4.80 -25.51 -8.07
CA ILE A 433 4.72 -24.31 -8.94
C ILE A 433 5.45 -24.50 -10.28
N ASP A 434 6.53 -25.26 -10.31
CA ASP A 434 7.26 -25.64 -11.52
C ASP A 434 6.37 -26.46 -12.46
N LYS A 435 5.64 -27.44 -11.93
CA LYS A 435 4.67 -28.22 -12.71
C LYS A 435 3.56 -27.34 -13.28
N MET A 436 3.11 -26.35 -12.51
CA MET A 436 2.10 -25.39 -12.97
C MET A 436 2.58 -24.53 -14.13
N PHE A 437 3.83 -24.07 -14.10
CA PHE A 437 4.39 -23.35 -15.24
C PHE A 437 4.50 -24.26 -16.48
N GLY A 438 4.88 -25.54 -16.28
CA GLY A 438 4.87 -26.54 -17.34
C GLY A 438 3.47 -26.78 -17.94
N LEU A 439 2.45 -26.90 -17.10
CA LEU A 439 1.05 -27.06 -17.55
C LEU A 439 0.56 -25.82 -18.32
N LEU A 440 0.91 -24.60 -17.90
CA LEU A 440 0.59 -23.38 -18.64
C LEU A 440 1.22 -23.38 -20.01
N LEU A 441 2.47 -23.79 -20.12
CA LEU A 441 3.16 -23.91 -21.41
C LEU A 441 2.51 -24.96 -22.32
N MET A 442 2.15 -26.13 -21.77
CA MET A 442 1.44 -27.18 -22.52
C MET A 442 0.06 -26.73 -23.00
N ASN A 443 -0.65 -25.96 -22.19
CA ASN A 443 -1.95 -25.41 -22.56
C ASN A 443 -1.85 -24.35 -23.68
N ASN A 444 -0.78 -23.55 -23.65
CA ASN A 444 -0.52 -22.53 -24.66
C ASN A 444 0.99 -22.32 -24.85
N THR A 445 1.53 -22.90 -25.92
CA THR A 445 2.96 -22.81 -26.28
C THR A 445 3.42 -21.40 -26.66
N ASP A 446 2.48 -20.48 -26.91
CA ASP A 446 2.76 -19.06 -27.11
C ASP A 446 2.97 -18.28 -25.81
N ASN A 447 2.69 -18.90 -24.67
CA ASN A 447 2.97 -18.30 -23.37
C ASN A 447 4.47 -18.35 -23.02
N LYS A 448 5.22 -17.42 -23.63
CA LYS A 448 6.68 -17.34 -23.47
C LYS A 448 7.08 -17.07 -22.02
N MET A 449 6.25 -16.33 -21.26
CA MET A 449 6.50 -16.08 -19.86
C MET A 449 6.42 -17.37 -19.03
N ALA A 450 5.46 -18.25 -19.30
CA ALA A 450 5.36 -19.54 -18.64
C ALA A 450 6.60 -20.42 -18.88
N LEU A 451 7.13 -20.42 -20.12
CA LEU A 451 8.37 -21.12 -20.44
C LEU A 451 9.56 -20.57 -19.66
N ASP A 452 9.71 -19.24 -19.66
CA ASP A 452 10.84 -18.60 -18.95
C ASP A 452 10.77 -18.87 -17.45
N TYR A 453 9.57 -18.79 -16.85
CA TYR A 453 9.36 -19.08 -15.44
C TYR A 453 9.58 -20.57 -15.12
N PHE A 454 9.16 -21.49 -16.00
CA PHE A 454 9.38 -22.93 -15.82
C PHE A 454 10.87 -23.28 -15.74
N LEU A 455 11.64 -22.83 -16.70
CA LEU A 455 13.09 -23.11 -16.75
C LEU A 455 13.85 -22.37 -15.65
N ALA A 456 13.48 -21.12 -15.37
CA ALA A 456 14.07 -20.33 -14.30
C ALA A 456 13.82 -20.96 -12.92
N GLN A 457 12.60 -21.47 -12.65
CA GLN A 457 12.27 -22.13 -11.39
C GLN A 457 13.13 -23.38 -11.16
N MET A 458 13.40 -24.18 -12.20
CA MET A 458 14.27 -25.33 -12.10
C MET A 458 15.70 -24.94 -11.70
N LEU A 459 16.24 -23.87 -12.29
CA LEU A 459 17.56 -23.36 -11.92
C LEU A 459 17.58 -22.80 -10.48
N LEU A 460 16.53 -22.11 -10.06
CA LEU A 460 16.40 -21.56 -8.70
C LEU A 460 16.29 -22.66 -7.64
N ASN A 461 15.60 -23.75 -7.95
CA ASN A 461 15.46 -24.91 -7.04
C ASN A 461 16.67 -25.85 -7.06
N GLY A 462 17.61 -25.63 -7.99
CA GLY A 462 18.74 -26.54 -8.21
C GLY A 462 18.36 -27.86 -8.87
N ASN A 463 17.20 -27.92 -9.55
CA ASN A 463 16.77 -29.08 -10.34
C ASN A 463 17.47 -29.09 -11.71
N VAL A 464 18.77 -29.41 -11.66
CA VAL A 464 19.66 -29.41 -12.81
C VAL A 464 19.25 -30.44 -13.86
N GLN A 465 18.79 -31.62 -13.43
CA GLN A 465 18.37 -32.68 -14.34
C GLN A 465 17.10 -32.26 -15.13
N GLY A 466 16.10 -31.71 -14.42
CA GLY A 466 14.90 -31.16 -15.07
C GLY A 466 15.25 -30.05 -16.05
N PHE A 467 16.13 -29.12 -15.67
CA PHE A 467 16.55 -28.05 -16.55
C PHE A 467 17.21 -28.59 -17.85
N GLN A 468 18.13 -29.55 -17.76
CA GLN A 468 18.77 -30.17 -18.92
C GLN A 468 17.75 -30.88 -19.82
N GLN A 469 16.80 -31.62 -19.20
CA GLN A 469 15.77 -32.36 -19.94
C GLN A 469 14.86 -31.41 -20.74
N TYR A 470 14.47 -30.27 -20.17
CA TYR A 470 13.49 -29.38 -20.77
C TYR A 470 14.10 -28.17 -21.50
N LEU A 471 15.43 -28.00 -21.49
CA LEU A 471 16.10 -26.87 -22.13
C LEU A 471 15.77 -26.77 -23.64
N GLY A 472 15.55 -27.92 -24.31
CA GLY A 472 15.14 -27.96 -25.71
C GLY A 472 13.87 -27.19 -26.02
N LEU A 473 12.96 -27.05 -25.05
CA LEU A 473 11.75 -26.26 -25.19
C LEU A 473 12.04 -24.76 -25.39
N ALA A 474 13.18 -24.27 -24.87
CA ALA A 474 13.60 -22.89 -25.10
C ALA A 474 13.90 -22.62 -26.58
N GLN A 475 14.50 -23.59 -27.28
CA GLN A 475 14.75 -23.49 -28.72
C GLN A 475 13.44 -23.62 -29.53
N GLN A 476 12.58 -24.54 -29.12
CA GLN A 476 11.36 -24.85 -29.87
C GLN A 476 10.26 -23.78 -29.70
N TYR A 477 10.03 -23.35 -28.47
CA TYR A 477 8.90 -22.46 -28.11
C TYR A 477 9.33 -21.08 -27.60
N GLY A 478 10.60 -20.87 -27.23
CA GLY A 478 11.08 -19.63 -26.64
C GLY A 478 11.06 -18.43 -27.57
N GLY A 479 11.14 -18.66 -28.89
CA GLY A 479 11.26 -17.60 -29.89
C GLY A 479 12.59 -16.84 -29.81
N TYR A 480 13.60 -17.43 -29.19
CA TYR A 480 14.95 -16.87 -29.10
C TYR A 480 15.72 -17.10 -30.41
N ARG A 481 16.41 -16.07 -30.90
CA ARG A 481 17.31 -16.20 -32.05
C ARG A 481 18.53 -17.09 -31.76
N GLN A 482 19.00 -17.04 -30.52
CA GLN A 482 20.10 -17.84 -30.00
C GLN A 482 19.76 -18.26 -28.57
N MET A 483 20.38 -19.34 -28.10
CA MET A 483 20.21 -19.77 -26.71
C MET A 483 20.54 -18.61 -25.75
N PRO A 484 19.68 -18.25 -24.81
CA PRO A 484 19.91 -17.17 -23.85
C PRO A 484 21.23 -17.33 -23.08
N LEU A 485 21.95 -16.23 -22.86
CA LEU A 485 23.26 -16.25 -22.21
C LEU A 485 23.23 -16.84 -20.81
N GLY A 486 22.19 -16.55 -20.04
CA GLY A 486 22.03 -17.12 -18.70
C GLY A 486 21.83 -18.64 -18.70
N TYR A 487 21.12 -19.17 -19.71
CA TYR A 487 20.99 -20.63 -19.87
C TYR A 487 22.30 -21.27 -20.35
N GLN A 488 23.05 -20.61 -21.24
CA GLN A 488 24.39 -21.08 -21.63
C GLN A 488 25.35 -21.11 -20.46
N ASP A 489 25.32 -20.07 -19.60
CA ASP A 489 26.13 -19.99 -18.41
C ASP A 489 25.76 -21.08 -17.39
N ALA A 490 24.48 -21.32 -17.16
CA ALA A 490 23.99 -22.39 -16.32
C ALA A 490 24.46 -23.76 -16.83
N MET A 491 24.34 -24.03 -18.14
CA MET A 491 24.80 -25.29 -18.74
C MET A 491 26.30 -25.49 -18.59
N ARG A 492 27.11 -24.44 -18.83
CA ARG A 492 28.58 -24.52 -18.60
C ARG A 492 28.90 -24.83 -17.15
N CYS A 493 28.21 -24.19 -16.22
CA CYS A 493 28.38 -24.39 -14.79
C CYS A 493 28.02 -25.83 -14.36
N ILE A 494 26.95 -26.39 -14.89
CA ILE A 494 26.49 -27.74 -14.66
C ILE A 494 27.54 -28.75 -15.16
N GLN A 495 28.02 -28.60 -16.40
CA GLN A 495 29.04 -29.47 -17.01
C GLN A 495 30.37 -29.42 -16.26
N ALA A 496 30.77 -28.26 -15.76
CA ALA A 496 31.98 -28.05 -14.99
C ALA A 496 31.83 -28.31 -13.46
N GLN A 497 30.73 -28.92 -13.03
CA GLN A 497 30.42 -29.20 -11.62
C GLN A 497 30.57 -27.97 -10.69
N GLY A 498 30.17 -26.81 -11.16
CA GLY A 498 30.24 -25.57 -10.42
C GLY A 498 31.57 -24.80 -10.47
N ASN A 499 32.59 -25.32 -11.15
CA ASN A 499 33.92 -24.71 -11.24
C ASN A 499 34.07 -23.76 -12.46
N VAL A 500 33.22 -22.76 -12.56
CA VAL A 500 33.33 -21.72 -13.58
C VAL A 500 33.56 -20.36 -12.90
N ALA A 501 34.77 -19.81 -13.09
CA ALA A 501 35.09 -18.48 -12.58
C ALA A 501 34.29 -17.40 -13.30
N GLY A 502 33.76 -16.44 -12.54
CA GLY A 502 33.00 -15.30 -13.08
C GLY A 502 31.58 -15.62 -13.57
N SER A 503 31.10 -16.89 -13.46
CA SER A 503 29.75 -17.27 -13.81
C SER A 503 28.73 -16.69 -12.82
N PRO A 504 27.73 -15.92 -13.26
CA PRO A 504 26.64 -15.45 -12.41
C PRO A 504 25.86 -16.59 -11.76
N TYR A 505 25.58 -17.67 -12.49
CA TYR A 505 24.88 -18.84 -11.98
C TYR A 505 25.74 -19.60 -10.95
N ALA A 506 27.06 -19.79 -11.19
CA ALA A 506 27.93 -20.40 -10.20
C ALA A 506 27.99 -19.61 -8.88
N ASN A 507 28.01 -18.28 -8.96
CA ASN A 507 27.95 -17.41 -7.78
C ASN A 507 26.65 -17.58 -7.00
N TYR A 508 25.52 -17.67 -7.70
CA TYR A 508 24.22 -17.97 -7.10
C TYR A 508 24.25 -19.32 -6.36
N VAL A 509 24.67 -20.40 -7.03
CA VAL A 509 24.71 -21.75 -6.44
C VAL A 509 25.62 -21.79 -5.20
N LYS A 510 26.82 -21.20 -5.27
CA LYS A 510 27.75 -21.12 -4.12
C LYS A 510 27.09 -20.40 -2.92
N ARG A 511 26.41 -19.30 -3.15
CA ARG A 511 25.71 -18.58 -2.10
C ARG A 511 24.59 -19.43 -1.48
N MET A 512 23.74 -20.06 -2.29
CA MET A 512 22.65 -20.92 -1.81
C MET A 512 23.16 -22.11 -1.00
N MET A 513 24.29 -22.70 -1.41
CA MET A 513 24.95 -23.78 -0.64
C MET A 513 25.49 -23.27 0.70
N ALA A 514 26.07 -22.08 0.74
CA ALA A 514 26.55 -21.47 1.98
C ALA A 514 25.41 -21.17 2.96
N GLU A 515 24.30 -20.62 2.48
CA GLU A 515 23.09 -20.32 3.28
C GLU A 515 22.44 -21.60 3.85
N ARG A 516 22.43 -22.70 3.08
CA ARG A 516 21.95 -24.02 3.56
C ARG A 516 22.85 -24.67 4.62
N ARG A 517 24.17 -24.41 4.60
CA ARG A 517 25.12 -24.92 5.61
C ARG A 517 25.13 -24.11 6.89
N GLY A 518 24.68 -22.85 6.85
CA GLY A 518 24.57 -21.96 8.02
C GLY A 518 23.25 -22.07 8.79
N LYS A 519 22.28 -22.80 8.25
CA LYS A 519 21.05 -23.21 8.93
C LYS A 519 21.19 -24.61 9.50
#